data_a5024640a264347d7fa0e8ecd5ab3e4b
#
_entry.id   a5024640a264347d7fa0e8ecd5ab3e4b
#
_cell.length_a   1.000
_cell.length_b   1.000
_cell.length_c   1.000
_cell.angle_alpha   90.00
_cell.angle_beta   90.00
_cell.angle_gamma   90.00
#
_symmetry.space_group_name_H-M   'P 1'
#
loop_
_entity.id
_entity.type
_entity.pdbx_description
1 polymer ?
#
loop_
_entity_poly.entity_id
_entity_poly.type
_entity_poly.pdbx_seq_one_letter_code
_entity_poly.pdbx_strand_id
1 'polypeptide(L)'
;MWSIEKRFLECICDRNSRQILLFTTNAEQIMALTYKKAGVDISKIKQSQKAIGKLITSTHKLQKKAKIAHGFGHYAGIVEIPGGKLLATHTDGVGTKVVIANMMKKYNTIGIDCVAMNVNDIICIGATPISFVDYIAANKNDVPIFKKIVEGLVTGAKKSSMPIVGGETAIMPDVIEGKGFAFDLAGMVVGLLDKKDMILGNKIKAGDAIIGVSSSGIHSNGYSLARKALLTKYSVKDKVKGVGTIGDALLKPTEIYTNPVLEINQKCKINGLAHITGGSFTKLLRLKNIGYEIDSLPKIPPIMGLVEEQGVKPEEMYKTFNMGVGFCIMAPKDQVSKIESIFKKHKIKSQQIGQIISKKGVSVNSIKIA
;
A
#
# COMPACT_ATOMS: atom_id res chain seq x y z
N MET A 1 -21.52 -46.62 -0.22
CA MET A 1 -20.59 -45.53 0.10
C MET A 1 -20.78 -45.01 1.54
N TRP A 2 -21.55 -45.70 2.39
CA TRP A 2 -21.83 -45.34 3.80
C TRP A 2 -21.22 -46.31 4.83
N SER A 3 -20.46 -47.30 4.40
CA SER A 3 -19.92 -48.35 5.31
C SER A 3 -18.42 -48.17 5.65
N ILE A 4 -17.71 -47.25 5.00
CA ILE A 4 -16.26 -47.04 5.21
C ILE A 4 -16.00 -45.98 6.27
N GLU A 5 -16.83 -44.95 6.39
CA GLU A 5 -16.68 -43.89 7.40
C GLU A 5 -16.97 -44.34 8.83
N LYS A 6 -17.87 -45.31 9.02
CA LYS A 6 -18.19 -45.86 10.38
C LYS A 6 -17.09 -46.72 10.96
N ARG A 7 -16.29 -47.43 10.14
CA ARG A 7 -15.16 -48.24 10.62
C ARG A 7 -13.91 -47.42 10.96
N PHE A 8 -13.78 -46.21 10.44
CA PHE A 8 -12.67 -45.33 10.79
C PHE A 8 -12.87 -44.59 12.12
N LEU A 9 -14.12 -44.39 12.54
CA LEU A 9 -14.45 -43.78 13.83
C LEU A 9 -14.42 -44.75 15.02
N GLU A 10 -14.62 -46.05 14.82
CA GLU A 10 -14.57 -47.05 15.90
C GLU A 10 -13.13 -47.49 16.25
N CYS A 11 -12.13 -47.26 15.39
CA CYS A 11 -10.73 -47.66 15.64
C CYS A 11 -9.88 -46.59 16.38
N ILE A 12 -10.45 -45.41 16.68
CA ILE A 12 -9.72 -44.29 17.31
C ILE A 12 -10.15 -44.07 18.77
N CYS A 13 -11.08 -44.88 19.29
CA CYS A 13 -11.67 -44.71 20.62
C CYS A 13 -10.98 -45.48 21.77
N ASP A 14 -9.75 -45.93 21.58
CA ASP A 14 -8.99 -46.52 22.72
C ASP A 14 -7.56 -45.96 22.79
N ARG A 15 -7.30 -45.22 23.87
CA ARG A 15 -6.04 -44.62 24.34
C ARG A 15 -5.66 -43.25 23.77
N ASN A 16 -5.94 -42.21 24.58
CA ASN A 16 -5.37 -40.88 24.64
C ASN A 16 -6.27 -39.72 24.18
N SER A 17 -7.18 -39.33 25.03
CA SER A 17 -7.97 -38.11 24.94
C SER A 17 -7.14 -36.81 24.85
N ARG A 18 -5.83 -36.82 25.09
CA ARG A 18 -4.91 -35.68 24.90
C ARG A 18 -4.41 -35.49 23.46
N GLN A 19 -4.33 -36.57 22.66
CA GLN A 19 -3.90 -36.47 21.26
C GLN A 19 -5.01 -36.01 20.33
N ILE A 20 -6.27 -36.31 20.61
CA ILE A 20 -7.42 -35.87 19.81
C ILE A 20 -7.63 -34.34 19.95
N LEU A 21 -7.40 -33.78 21.15
CA LEU A 21 -7.45 -32.31 21.34
C LEU A 21 -6.34 -31.55 20.58
N LEU A 22 -5.16 -32.17 20.42
CA LEU A 22 -4.05 -31.58 19.64
C LEU A 22 -4.31 -31.62 18.13
N PHE A 23 -5.04 -32.62 17.62
CA PHE A 23 -5.40 -32.71 16.21
C PHE A 23 -6.57 -31.76 15.83
N THR A 24 -7.52 -31.54 16.72
CA THR A 24 -8.63 -30.60 16.50
C THR A 24 -8.16 -29.14 16.60
N THR A 25 -7.23 -28.82 17.50
CA THR A 25 -6.62 -27.46 17.55
C THR A 25 -5.75 -27.18 16.34
N ASN A 26 -5.10 -28.18 15.72
CA ASN A 26 -4.36 -27.99 14.48
C ASN A 26 -5.26 -27.88 13.23
N ALA A 27 -6.42 -28.56 13.20
CA ALA A 27 -7.36 -28.46 12.08
C ALA A 27 -8.07 -27.08 12.03
N GLU A 28 -8.36 -26.46 13.16
CA GLU A 28 -8.87 -25.08 13.19
C GLU A 28 -7.80 -24.03 12.84
N GLN A 29 -6.52 -24.31 13.04
CA GLN A 29 -5.41 -23.45 12.61
C GLN A 29 -5.12 -23.49 11.09
N ILE A 30 -5.63 -24.49 10.36
CA ILE A 30 -5.46 -24.64 8.90
C ILE A 30 -6.47 -23.80 8.09
N MET A 31 -7.40 -23.07 8.73
CA MET A 31 -8.21 -22.13 7.98
C MET A 31 -7.35 -20.95 7.49
N ALA A 32 -7.11 -20.91 6.17
CA ALA A 32 -6.28 -19.92 5.52
C ALA A 32 -6.54 -18.49 6.04
N LEU A 33 -5.49 -17.84 6.53
CA LEU A 33 -5.53 -16.45 6.97
C LEU A 33 -5.81 -15.56 5.76
N THR A 34 -6.78 -14.64 5.88
CA THR A 34 -7.12 -13.65 4.84
C THR A 34 -7.20 -12.24 5.43
N TYR A 35 -7.06 -11.23 4.57
CA TYR A 35 -7.18 -9.83 4.97
C TYR A 35 -8.57 -9.53 5.55
N LYS A 36 -9.62 -10.16 4.99
CA LYS A 36 -10.99 -10.09 5.51
C LYS A 36 -11.09 -10.65 6.94
N LYS A 37 -10.52 -11.83 7.21
CA LYS A 37 -10.47 -12.40 8.57
C LYS A 37 -9.60 -11.57 9.52
N ALA A 38 -8.66 -10.81 8.99
CA ALA A 38 -7.86 -9.85 9.76
C ALA A 38 -8.60 -8.52 10.05
N GLY A 39 -9.87 -8.39 9.64
CA GLY A 39 -10.71 -7.24 9.94
C GLY A 39 -10.82 -6.22 8.79
N VAL A 40 -10.20 -6.47 7.63
CA VAL A 40 -10.22 -5.56 6.49
C VAL A 40 -10.88 -6.21 5.28
N ASP A 41 -12.16 -5.89 5.06
CA ASP A 41 -12.94 -6.38 3.91
C ASP A 41 -12.92 -5.36 2.77
N ILE A 42 -12.03 -5.59 1.79
CA ILE A 42 -11.87 -4.72 0.61
C ILE A 42 -13.16 -4.59 -0.20
N SER A 43 -14.02 -5.61 -0.24
CA SER A 43 -15.28 -5.55 -0.98
C SER A 43 -16.26 -4.58 -0.32
N LYS A 44 -16.38 -4.62 1.01
CA LYS A 44 -17.19 -3.67 1.80
C LYS A 44 -16.66 -2.24 1.67
N ILE A 45 -15.33 -2.06 1.70
CA ILE A 45 -14.71 -0.74 1.50
C ILE A 45 -15.09 -0.18 0.11
N LYS A 46 -14.99 -0.97 -0.96
CA LYS A 46 -15.40 -0.56 -2.31
C LYS A 46 -16.88 -0.21 -2.38
N GLN A 47 -17.74 -0.97 -1.71
CA GLN A 47 -19.18 -0.69 -1.65
C GLN A 47 -19.47 0.64 -0.93
N SER A 48 -18.83 0.88 0.21
CA SER A 48 -18.94 2.15 0.95
C SER A 48 -18.45 3.32 0.10
N GLN A 49 -17.28 3.18 -0.55
CA GLN A 49 -16.74 4.21 -1.43
C GLN A 49 -17.68 4.54 -2.59
N LYS A 50 -18.37 3.55 -3.17
CA LYS A 50 -19.38 3.77 -4.23
C LYS A 50 -20.58 4.55 -3.72
N ALA A 51 -21.08 4.26 -2.51
CA ALA A 51 -22.18 4.99 -1.89
C ALA A 51 -21.80 6.43 -1.57
N ILE A 52 -20.63 6.62 -0.93
CA ILE A 52 -20.08 7.94 -0.57
C ILE A 52 -19.80 8.79 -1.84
N GLY A 53 -19.32 8.17 -2.91
CA GLY A 53 -18.95 8.84 -4.15
C GLY A 53 -20.10 9.64 -4.76
N LYS A 54 -21.35 9.13 -4.70
CA LYS A 54 -22.54 9.84 -5.17
C LYS A 54 -22.79 11.13 -4.37
N LEU A 55 -22.63 11.07 -3.06
CA LEU A 55 -22.79 12.23 -2.17
C LEU A 55 -21.69 13.27 -2.42
N ILE A 56 -20.44 12.83 -2.49
CA ILE A 56 -19.30 13.72 -2.75
C ILE A 56 -19.46 14.43 -4.10
N THR A 57 -19.83 13.71 -5.16
CA THR A 57 -19.96 14.28 -6.50
C THR A 57 -21.08 15.31 -6.62
N SER A 58 -22.07 15.31 -5.72
CA SER A 58 -23.11 16.36 -5.68
C SER A 58 -22.54 17.75 -5.39
N THR A 59 -21.36 17.82 -4.76
CA THR A 59 -20.67 19.08 -4.41
C THR A 59 -19.82 19.64 -5.55
N HIS A 60 -19.56 18.88 -6.61
CA HIS A 60 -18.58 19.23 -7.65
C HIS A 60 -18.95 20.50 -8.46
N LYS A 61 -20.21 20.92 -8.41
CA LYS A 61 -20.71 22.12 -9.15
C LYS A 61 -20.82 23.37 -8.27
N LEU A 62 -20.49 23.28 -6.97
CA LEU A 62 -20.69 24.38 -6.03
C LEU A 62 -19.73 25.57 -6.29
N GLN A 63 -18.49 25.30 -6.68
CA GLN A 63 -17.50 26.33 -6.94
C GLN A 63 -17.41 26.65 -8.43
N LYS A 64 -17.57 27.95 -8.79
CA LYS A 64 -17.51 28.43 -10.19
C LYS A 64 -16.09 28.80 -10.65
N LYS A 65 -15.21 29.17 -9.70
CA LYS A 65 -13.82 29.59 -10.00
C LYS A 65 -12.84 28.43 -10.16
N ALA A 66 -13.22 27.21 -9.71
CA ALA A 66 -12.41 26.00 -9.86
C ALA A 66 -13.28 24.90 -10.47
N LYS A 67 -12.83 24.30 -11.57
CA LYS A 67 -13.53 23.23 -12.25
C LYS A 67 -12.93 21.87 -11.88
N ILE A 68 -13.76 20.88 -11.60
CA ILE A 68 -13.27 19.53 -11.39
C ILE A 68 -12.74 18.97 -12.72
N ALA A 69 -11.43 18.76 -12.79
CA ALA A 69 -10.77 18.14 -13.93
C ALA A 69 -10.80 16.60 -13.82
N HIS A 70 -10.64 16.07 -12.60
CA HIS A 70 -10.87 14.66 -12.28
C HIS A 70 -11.32 14.54 -10.82
N GLY A 71 -12.44 13.87 -10.60
CA GLY A 71 -13.07 13.78 -9.29
C GLY A 71 -12.71 12.52 -8.53
N PHE A 72 -13.66 12.07 -7.69
CA PHE A 72 -13.52 10.94 -6.78
C PHE A 72 -13.28 9.61 -7.50
N GLY A 73 -12.33 8.80 -7.00
CA GLY A 73 -12.12 7.40 -7.42
C GLY A 73 -10.76 7.09 -8.06
N HIS A 74 -9.90 8.07 -8.28
CA HIS A 74 -8.51 7.89 -8.73
C HIS A 74 -7.51 8.04 -7.57
N TYR A 75 -6.22 8.27 -7.84
CA TYR A 75 -5.17 8.49 -6.85
C TYR A 75 -5.27 9.87 -6.17
N ALA A 76 -5.82 10.87 -6.84
CA ALA A 76 -6.03 12.19 -6.27
C ALA A 76 -7.24 12.89 -6.91
N GLY A 77 -7.84 13.84 -6.20
CA GLY A 77 -8.77 14.80 -6.76
C GLY A 77 -8.03 15.91 -7.50
N ILE A 78 -8.53 16.35 -8.66
CA ILE A 78 -7.90 17.35 -9.50
C ILE A 78 -8.89 18.46 -9.82
N VAL A 79 -8.53 19.70 -9.53
CA VAL A 79 -9.28 20.89 -9.89
C VAL A 79 -8.47 21.78 -10.82
N GLU A 80 -9.12 22.35 -11.82
CA GLU A 80 -8.55 23.39 -12.66
C GLU A 80 -8.75 24.73 -11.97
N ILE A 81 -7.65 25.43 -11.72
CA ILE A 81 -7.64 26.76 -11.09
C ILE A 81 -7.44 27.86 -12.14
N PRO A 82 -7.70 29.15 -11.81
CA PRO A 82 -7.42 30.26 -12.72
C PRO A 82 -6.00 30.20 -13.27
N GLY A 83 -5.84 30.54 -14.57
CA GLY A 83 -4.57 30.43 -15.28
C GLY A 83 -4.32 29.05 -15.93
N GLY A 84 -5.30 28.13 -15.92
CA GLY A 84 -5.25 26.84 -16.62
C GLY A 84 -4.35 25.79 -15.99
N LYS A 85 -3.83 26.06 -14.78
CA LYS A 85 -3.09 25.08 -13.99
C LYS A 85 -4.06 24.13 -13.29
N LEU A 86 -3.60 22.91 -13.05
CA LEU A 86 -4.33 21.90 -12.29
C LEU A 86 -3.73 21.77 -10.89
N LEU A 87 -4.60 21.84 -9.89
CA LEU A 87 -4.28 21.57 -8.48
C LEU A 87 -4.75 20.18 -8.13
N ALA A 88 -3.84 19.33 -7.69
CA ALA A 88 -4.14 17.99 -7.20
C ALA A 88 -4.10 17.95 -5.68
N THR A 89 -5.02 17.21 -5.06
CA THR A 89 -5.05 17.00 -3.62
C THR A 89 -5.25 15.53 -3.29
N HIS A 90 -4.51 15.05 -2.31
CA HIS A 90 -4.65 13.68 -1.79
C HIS A 90 -4.45 13.68 -0.28
N THR A 91 -5.15 12.78 0.41
CA THR A 91 -4.98 12.53 1.84
C THR A 91 -4.97 11.02 2.11
N ASP A 92 -4.01 10.58 2.90
CA ASP A 92 -3.91 9.20 3.36
C ASP A 92 -3.24 9.14 4.74
N GLY A 93 -3.52 8.08 5.49
CA GLY A 93 -2.92 7.79 6.79
C GLY A 93 -1.91 6.65 6.73
N VAL A 94 -1.12 6.52 7.79
CA VAL A 94 -0.17 5.42 7.94
C VAL A 94 -0.86 4.09 8.21
N GLY A 95 -2.04 4.14 8.83
CA GLY A 95 -2.79 2.95 9.22
C GLY A 95 -2.13 2.15 10.35
N THR A 96 -2.44 0.87 10.43
CA THR A 96 -2.10 0.04 11.61
C THR A 96 -0.61 -0.30 11.78
N LYS A 97 0.29 0.24 10.95
CA LYS A 97 1.74 0.20 11.16
C LYS A 97 2.15 0.92 12.45
N VAL A 98 1.39 1.95 12.87
CA VAL A 98 1.61 2.67 14.14
C VAL A 98 1.61 1.73 15.36
N VAL A 99 0.89 0.62 15.31
CA VAL A 99 0.87 -0.39 16.39
C VAL A 99 2.25 -1.03 16.56
N ILE A 100 2.94 -1.34 15.45
CA ILE A 100 4.31 -1.88 15.50
C ILE A 100 5.29 -0.83 16.03
N ALA A 101 5.12 0.45 15.64
CA ALA A 101 5.94 1.55 16.16
C ALA A 101 5.82 1.66 17.69
N ASN A 102 4.60 1.54 18.23
CA ASN A 102 4.36 1.53 19.66
C ASN A 102 5.00 0.32 20.36
N MET A 103 4.86 -0.89 19.82
CA MET A 103 5.47 -2.11 20.36
C MET A 103 7.00 -2.02 20.39
N MET A 104 7.60 -1.40 19.38
CA MET A 104 9.06 -1.20 19.24
C MET A 104 9.56 0.07 19.93
N LYS A 105 8.68 0.98 20.35
CA LYS A 105 9.01 2.35 20.83
C LYS A 105 9.87 3.11 19.83
N LYS A 106 9.61 2.92 18.52
CA LYS A 106 10.38 3.48 17.41
C LYS A 106 9.45 4.24 16.48
N TYR A 107 9.50 5.57 16.51
CA TYR A 107 8.51 6.46 15.91
C TYR A 107 9.03 7.26 14.72
N ASN A 108 10.35 7.42 14.57
CA ASN A 108 10.98 8.25 13.54
C ASN A 108 10.83 7.73 12.10
N THR A 109 10.37 6.49 11.90
CA THR A 109 10.09 5.94 10.57
C THR A 109 8.67 6.22 10.09
N ILE A 110 7.72 6.38 11.02
CA ILE A 110 6.29 6.49 10.72
C ILE A 110 5.95 7.78 9.98
N GLY A 111 6.62 8.90 10.30
CA GLY A 111 6.45 10.14 9.55
C GLY A 111 6.90 10.01 8.08
N ILE A 112 7.95 9.21 7.81
CA ILE A 112 8.35 8.91 6.42
C ILE A 112 7.24 8.17 5.69
N ASP A 113 6.60 7.19 6.35
CA ASP A 113 5.48 6.46 5.77
C ASP A 113 4.30 7.38 5.45
N CYS A 114 3.95 8.31 6.35
CA CYS A 114 2.87 9.27 6.14
C CYS A 114 3.11 10.12 4.89
N VAL A 115 4.31 10.68 4.74
CA VAL A 115 4.67 11.45 3.55
C VAL A 115 4.65 10.55 2.31
N ALA A 116 5.25 9.35 2.38
CA ALA A 116 5.33 8.43 1.23
C ALA A 116 3.97 8.01 0.70
N MET A 117 3.00 7.68 1.59
CA MET A 117 1.65 7.29 1.20
C MET A 117 0.96 8.40 0.40
N ASN A 118 1.18 9.64 0.78
CA ASN A 118 0.58 10.79 0.13
C ASN A 118 1.29 11.17 -1.18
N VAL A 119 2.62 11.34 -1.16
CA VAL A 119 3.34 11.81 -2.35
C VAL A 119 3.39 10.76 -3.46
N ASN A 120 3.49 9.47 -3.11
CA ASN A 120 3.50 8.40 -4.12
C ASN A 120 2.16 8.29 -4.86
N ASP A 121 1.04 8.61 -4.21
CA ASP A 121 -0.27 8.62 -4.86
C ASP A 121 -0.42 9.86 -5.77
N ILE A 122 0.01 11.05 -5.34
CA ILE A 122 -0.16 12.26 -6.15
C ILE A 122 0.72 12.25 -7.40
N ILE A 123 1.92 11.66 -7.35
CA ILE A 123 2.78 11.52 -8.54
C ILE A 123 2.22 10.51 -9.56
N CYS A 124 1.32 9.59 -9.16
CA CYS A 124 0.66 8.67 -10.09
C CYS A 124 -0.18 9.40 -11.15
N ILE A 125 -0.62 10.61 -10.90
CA ILE A 125 -1.38 11.44 -11.84
C ILE A 125 -0.51 12.48 -12.56
N GLY A 126 0.82 12.44 -12.37
CA GLY A 126 1.77 13.38 -12.98
C GLY A 126 1.97 14.68 -12.21
N ALA A 127 1.38 14.84 -11.01
CA ALA A 127 1.50 16.05 -10.22
C ALA A 127 2.84 16.14 -9.49
N THR A 128 3.41 17.35 -9.44
CA THR A 128 4.57 17.67 -8.61
C THR A 128 4.08 18.09 -7.22
N PRO A 129 4.44 17.39 -6.12
CA PRO A 129 4.11 17.81 -4.77
C PRO A 129 4.69 19.20 -4.46
N ILE A 130 3.88 20.10 -3.89
CA ILE A 130 4.29 21.47 -3.58
C ILE A 130 4.12 21.85 -2.10
N SER A 131 3.25 21.16 -1.36
CA SER A 131 3.08 21.39 0.08
C SER A 131 2.46 20.18 0.77
N PHE A 132 2.73 20.07 2.06
CA PHE A 132 2.24 19.01 2.92
C PHE A 132 1.75 19.59 4.25
N VAL A 133 0.68 19.00 4.78
CA VAL A 133 0.21 19.20 6.14
C VAL A 133 -0.07 17.85 6.77
N ASP A 134 0.10 17.72 8.10
CA ASP A 134 -0.15 16.49 8.83
C ASP A 134 -1.26 16.66 9.87
N TYR A 135 -1.81 15.54 10.32
CA TYR A 135 -2.73 15.44 11.43
C TYR A 135 -2.27 14.29 12.33
N ILE A 136 -1.89 14.63 13.58
CA ILE A 136 -1.51 13.67 14.61
C ILE A 136 -2.62 13.67 15.67
N ALA A 137 -3.32 12.53 15.84
CA ALA A 137 -4.26 12.33 16.93
C ALA A 137 -3.67 11.37 17.95
N ALA A 138 -3.60 11.75 19.22
CA ALA A 138 -2.99 10.92 20.26
C ALA A 138 -3.84 10.88 21.54
N ASN A 139 -3.69 9.78 22.30
CA ASN A 139 -4.40 9.64 23.58
C ASN A 139 -3.80 10.48 24.72
N LYS A 140 -2.57 10.96 24.58
CA LYS A 140 -1.90 11.81 25.57
C LYS A 140 -0.77 12.61 24.94
N ASN A 141 -0.39 13.69 25.59
CA ASN A 141 0.75 14.50 25.21
C ASN A 141 2.06 13.79 25.57
N ASP A 142 2.97 13.63 24.59
CA ASP A 142 4.33 13.10 24.78
C ASP A 142 5.28 13.80 23.79
N VAL A 143 5.84 14.92 24.22
CA VAL A 143 6.69 15.78 23.38
C VAL A 143 7.87 15.03 22.75
N PRO A 144 8.63 14.18 23.46
CA PRO A 144 9.68 13.35 22.85
C PRO A 144 9.20 12.46 21.72
N ILE A 145 8.00 11.86 21.84
CA ILE A 145 7.44 11.00 20.80
C ILE A 145 6.99 11.83 19.60
N PHE A 146 6.26 12.92 19.82
CA PHE A 146 5.86 13.83 18.73
C PHE A 146 7.07 14.34 17.95
N LYS A 147 8.16 14.73 18.64
CA LYS A 147 9.39 15.15 17.99
C LYS A 147 9.91 14.06 17.05
N LYS A 148 9.97 12.80 17.48
CA LYS A 148 10.41 11.67 16.64
C LYS A 148 9.49 11.44 15.43
N ILE A 149 8.17 11.57 15.58
CA ILE A 149 7.22 11.44 14.47
C ILE A 149 7.50 12.55 13.44
N VAL A 150 7.63 13.80 13.90
CA VAL A 150 7.89 14.97 13.04
C VAL A 150 9.28 14.88 12.37
N GLU A 151 10.31 14.35 13.04
CA GLU A 151 11.62 14.06 12.42
C GLU A 151 11.45 13.12 11.21
N GLY A 152 10.56 12.14 11.32
CA GLY A 152 10.19 11.27 10.20
C GLY A 152 9.49 12.03 9.07
N LEU A 153 8.50 12.88 9.38
CA LEU A 153 7.81 13.74 8.41
C LEU A 153 8.81 14.63 7.65
N VAL A 154 9.70 15.31 8.38
CA VAL A 154 10.75 16.16 7.79
C VAL A 154 11.68 15.36 6.88
N THR A 155 12.04 14.14 7.27
CA THR A 155 12.87 13.25 6.43
C THR A 155 12.16 12.88 5.13
N GLY A 156 10.87 12.53 5.20
CA GLY A 156 10.04 12.24 4.04
C GLY A 156 9.87 13.45 3.13
N ALA A 157 9.60 14.62 3.70
CA ALA A 157 9.43 15.88 2.97
C ALA A 157 10.71 16.29 2.22
N LYS A 158 11.89 16.16 2.86
CA LYS A 158 13.19 16.38 2.21
C LYS A 158 13.42 15.44 1.03
N LYS A 159 13.09 14.14 1.18
CA LYS A 159 13.19 13.16 0.07
C LYS A 159 12.25 13.48 -1.09
N SER A 160 11.13 14.12 -0.82
CA SER A 160 10.13 14.51 -1.82
C SER A 160 10.35 15.92 -2.38
N SER A 161 11.38 16.64 -1.89
CA SER A 161 11.67 18.05 -2.25
C SER A 161 10.46 18.97 -2.01
N MET A 162 9.73 18.75 -0.90
CA MET A 162 8.45 19.40 -0.62
C MET A 162 8.45 19.99 0.79
N PRO A 163 7.98 21.24 1.01
CA PRO A 163 7.84 21.83 2.33
C PRO A 163 6.65 21.26 3.10
N ILE A 164 6.79 21.14 4.43
CA ILE A 164 5.68 21.03 5.36
C ILE A 164 5.29 22.45 5.75
N VAL A 165 4.02 22.82 5.52
CA VAL A 165 3.54 24.21 5.69
C VAL A 165 2.60 24.38 6.87
N GLY A 166 2.26 23.30 7.57
CA GLY A 166 1.39 23.29 8.75
C GLY A 166 1.03 21.89 9.15
N GLY A 167 0.11 21.78 10.09
CA GLY A 167 -0.41 20.52 10.61
C GLY A 167 -1.24 20.78 11.87
N GLU A 168 -1.80 19.69 12.45
CA GLU A 168 -2.59 19.73 13.67
C GLU A 168 -2.17 18.56 14.58
N THR A 169 -2.13 18.83 15.89
CA THR A 169 -1.89 17.81 16.91
C THR A 169 -3.00 17.82 17.93
N ALA A 170 -3.87 16.80 17.90
CA ALA A 170 -5.02 16.67 18.76
C ALA A 170 -4.79 15.63 19.88
N ILE A 171 -5.08 16.00 21.11
CA ILE A 171 -5.06 15.08 22.26
C ILE A 171 -6.49 14.65 22.54
N MET A 172 -6.78 13.36 22.25
CA MET A 172 -8.14 12.81 22.27
C MET A 172 -8.16 11.47 23.04
N PRO A 173 -8.03 11.47 24.38
CA PRO A 173 -7.93 10.23 25.17
C PRO A 173 -9.16 9.32 25.05
N ASP A 174 -10.36 9.91 24.89
CA ASP A 174 -11.62 9.16 24.79
C ASP A 174 -11.90 8.61 23.38
N VAL A 175 -11.10 8.99 22.39
CA VAL A 175 -11.25 8.56 20.97
C VAL A 175 -10.09 7.67 20.53
N ILE A 176 -8.88 7.98 20.95
CA ILE A 176 -7.68 7.21 20.64
C ILE A 176 -7.36 6.28 21.81
N GLU A 177 -7.85 5.06 21.72
CA GLU A 177 -7.65 4.04 22.76
C GLU A 177 -6.37 3.23 22.53
N GLY A 178 -5.71 2.81 23.61
CA GLY A 178 -4.56 1.91 23.56
C GLY A 178 -3.70 1.93 24.82
N LYS A 179 -2.91 0.87 25.01
CA LYS A 179 -1.93 0.80 26.10
C LYS A 179 -0.74 1.71 25.82
N GLY A 180 -0.37 2.54 26.77
CA GLY A 180 0.78 3.44 26.68
C GLY A 180 0.48 4.67 25.81
N PHE A 181 1.35 4.99 24.85
CA PHE A 181 1.13 6.05 23.87
C PHE A 181 0.43 5.43 22.65
N ALA A 182 -0.79 5.86 22.40
CA ALA A 182 -1.56 5.47 21.22
C ALA A 182 -1.80 6.70 20.34
N PHE A 183 -1.71 6.53 19.02
CA PHE A 183 -1.88 7.64 18.07
C PHE A 183 -2.32 7.13 16.69
N ASP A 184 -2.90 8.04 15.93
CA ASP A 184 -3.05 7.94 14.48
C ASP A 184 -2.28 9.07 13.81
N LEU A 185 -1.85 8.84 12.57
CA LEU A 185 -1.10 9.82 11.78
C LEU A 185 -1.60 9.79 10.35
N ALA A 186 -2.08 10.92 9.88
CA ALA A 186 -2.48 11.15 8.51
C ALA A 186 -1.80 12.40 7.95
N GLY A 187 -1.86 12.58 6.64
CA GLY A 187 -1.37 13.76 5.99
C GLY A 187 -2.20 14.12 4.77
N MET A 188 -2.01 15.33 4.28
CA MET A 188 -2.54 15.80 3.02
C MET A 188 -1.43 16.46 2.22
N VAL A 189 -1.34 16.06 0.95
CA VAL A 189 -0.44 16.64 -0.03
C VAL A 189 -1.20 17.46 -1.05
N VAL A 190 -0.62 18.59 -1.43
CA VAL A 190 -1.06 19.39 -2.56
C VAL A 190 0.01 19.34 -3.64
N GLY A 191 -0.41 19.20 -4.90
CA GLY A 191 0.49 19.18 -6.04
C GLY A 191 -0.03 20.01 -7.20
N LEU A 192 0.89 20.38 -8.08
CA LEU A 192 0.59 21.10 -9.32
C LEU A 192 0.97 20.25 -10.53
N LEU A 193 0.19 20.40 -11.60
CA LEU A 193 0.50 19.82 -12.91
C LEU A 193 -0.10 20.64 -14.03
N ASP A 194 0.47 20.53 -15.22
CA ASP A 194 -0.15 21.03 -16.44
C ASP A 194 -1.11 19.97 -17.04
N LYS A 195 -2.15 20.41 -17.72
CA LYS A 195 -3.17 19.54 -18.30
C LYS A 195 -2.58 18.50 -19.27
N LYS A 196 -1.51 18.86 -19.99
CA LYS A 196 -0.80 17.96 -20.92
C LYS A 196 -0.04 16.82 -20.21
N ASP A 197 0.36 17.04 -18.95
CA ASP A 197 1.18 16.11 -18.16
C ASP A 197 0.32 15.17 -17.27
N MET A 198 -1.02 15.33 -17.34
CA MET A 198 -1.95 14.51 -16.56
C MET A 198 -1.95 13.05 -17.03
N ILE A 199 -1.66 12.13 -16.10
CA ILE A 199 -1.58 10.68 -16.33
C ILE A 199 -2.73 9.99 -15.61
N LEU A 200 -3.74 9.53 -16.36
CA LEU A 200 -4.92 8.83 -15.81
C LEU A 200 -5.02 7.36 -16.25
N GLY A 201 -4.03 6.86 -16.99
CA GLY A 201 -4.03 5.47 -17.47
C GLY A 201 -4.85 5.21 -18.75
N ASN A 202 -5.56 6.20 -19.28
CA ASN A 202 -6.38 6.05 -20.50
C ASN A 202 -5.58 5.66 -21.74
N LYS A 203 -4.28 5.99 -21.79
CA LYS A 203 -3.36 5.67 -22.88
C LYS A 203 -2.78 4.25 -22.81
N ILE A 204 -2.99 3.52 -21.71
CA ILE A 204 -2.53 2.12 -21.56
C ILE A 204 -3.16 1.27 -22.65
N LYS A 205 -2.36 0.43 -23.32
CA LYS A 205 -2.80 -0.46 -24.41
C LYS A 205 -2.09 -1.80 -24.37
N ALA A 206 -2.68 -2.82 -24.98
CA ALA A 206 -2.03 -4.11 -25.15
C ALA A 206 -0.67 -3.95 -25.86
N GLY A 207 0.33 -4.67 -25.37
CA GLY A 207 1.73 -4.58 -25.81
C GLY A 207 2.58 -3.60 -25.01
N ASP A 208 2.00 -2.73 -24.16
CA ASP A 208 2.80 -1.94 -23.22
C ASP A 208 3.50 -2.86 -22.22
N ALA A 209 4.71 -2.47 -21.81
CA ALA A 209 5.44 -3.12 -20.72
C ALA A 209 4.89 -2.66 -19.36
N ILE A 210 4.95 -3.55 -18.37
CA ILE A 210 4.75 -3.23 -16.95
C ILE A 210 6.14 -3.23 -16.31
N ILE A 211 6.62 -2.08 -15.86
CA ILE A 211 7.88 -1.94 -15.14
C ILE A 211 7.55 -1.86 -13.65
N GLY A 212 8.08 -2.80 -12.87
CA GLY A 212 8.00 -2.82 -11.42
C GLY A 212 9.19 -2.13 -10.78
N VAL A 213 8.93 -1.23 -9.84
CA VAL A 213 9.95 -0.55 -9.04
C VAL A 213 9.97 -1.18 -7.65
N SER A 214 11.16 -1.53 -7.17
CA SER A 214 11.35 -2.26 -5.91
C SER A 214 10.75 -1.52 -4.71
N SER A 215 10.06 -2.27 -3.85
CA SER A 215 9.67 -1.81 -2.52
C SER A 215 10.82 -1.96 -1.52
N SER A 216 10.77 -1.19 -0.45
CA SER A 216 11.68 -1.32 0.69
C SER A 216 11.29 -2.48 1.63
N GLY A 217 10.05 -2.94 1.58
CA GLY A 217 9.44 -3.94 2.46
C GLY A 217 7.93 -3.98 2.25
N ILE A 218 7.17 -4.27 3.31
CA ILE A 218 5.68 -4.31 3.27
C ILE A 218 5.08 -2.93 2.95
N HIS A 219 5.84 -1.84 3.16
CA HIS A 219 5.38 -0.44 3.13
C HIS A 219 4.41 -0.14 4.28
N SER A 220 3.21 0.39 3.98
CA SER A 220 2.23 0.76 5.00
C SER A 220 0.90 0.01 4.87
N ASN A 221 0.85 -1.08 4.10
CA ASN A 221 -0.38 -1.84 3.85
C ASN A 221 -0.26 -3.31 4.26
N GLY A 222 -1.39 -3.96 4.52
CA GLY A 222 -1.42 -5.38 4.91
C GLY A 222 -1.07 -5.66 6.37
N TYR A 223 -0.89 -4.64 7.21
CA TYR A 223 -0.42 -4.80 8.60
C TYR A 223 -1.38 -5.59 9.49
N SER A 224 -2.70 -5.50 9.27
CA SER A 224 -3.66 -6.31 10.03
C SER A 224 -3.44 -7.81 9.79
N LEU A 225 -3.17 -8.21 8.54
CA LEU A 225 -2.86 -9.60 8.19
C LEU A 225 -1.45 -9.98 8.65
N ALA A 226 -0.44 -9.15 8.38
CA ALA A 226 0.94 -9.42 8.79
C ALA A 226 1.08 -9.60 10.31
N ARG A 227 0.42 -8.75 11.11
CA ARG A 227 0.41 -8.90 12.57
C ARG A 227 -0.26 -10.19 13.02
N LYS A 228 -1.43 -10.54 12.46
CA LYS A 228 -2.10 -11.80 12.78
C LYS A 228 -1.25 -13.01 12.40
N ALA A 229 -0.61 -12.99 11.24
CA ALA A 229 0.24 -14.08 10.77
C ALA A 229 1.50 -14.23 11.64
N LEU A 230 2.20 -13.14 11.92
CA LEU A 230 3.51 -13.20 12.55
C LEU A 230 3.47 -13.17 14.07
N LEU A 231 2.63 -12.32 14.70
CA LEU A 231 2.68 -12.08 16.14
C LEU A 231 1.95 -13.13 16.97
N THR A 232 1.39 -14.15 16.35
CA THR A 232 0.95 -15.39 17.02
C THR A 232 2.12 -16.30 17.36
N LYS A 233 3.21 -16.23 16.58
CA LYS A 233 4.37 -17.11 16.71
C LYS A 233 5.64 -16.35 17.15
N TYR A 234 5.77 -15.10 16.76
CA TYR A 234 6.97 -14.28 16.99
C TYR A 234 6.65 -13.04 17.83
N SER A 235 7.60 -12.63 18.64
CA SER A 235 7.64 -11.28 19.21
C SER A 235 8.23 -10.30 18.20
N VAL A 236 7.89 -9.03 18.30
CA VAL A 236 8.53 -7.96 17.48
C VAL A 236 10.04 -7.86 17.72
N LYS A 237 10.55 -8.39 18.82
CA LYS A 237 11.98 -8.39 19.17
C LYS A 237 12.72 -9.63 18.66
N ASP A 238 12.02 -10.66 18.19
CA ASP A 238 12.64 -11.89 17.72
C ASP A 238 13.45 -11.64 16.44
N LYS A 239 14.60 -12.33 16.37
CA LYS A 239 15.44 -12.34 15.19
C LYS A 239 15.23 -13.62 14.40
N VAL A 240 14.90 -13.46 13.11
CA VAL A 240 14.70 -14.58 12.17
C VAL A 240 15.78 -14.52 11.10
N LYS A 241 16.40 -15.66 10.81
CA LYS A 241 17.46 -15.78 9.80
C LYS A 241 16.94 -15.27 8.44
N GLY A 242 17.67 -14.39 7.79
CA GLY A 242 17.30 -13.79 6.50
C GLY A 242 16.32 -12.61 6.60
N VAL A 243 15.61 -12.43 7.72
CA VAL A 243 14.67 -11.30 7.95
C VAL A 243 15.29 -10.22 8.84
N GLY A 244 16.06 -10.62 9.84
CA GLY A 244 16.52 -9.75 10.92
C GLY A 244 15.50 -9.69 12.07
N THR A 245 15.43 -8.57 12.79
CA THR A 245 14.43 -8.34 13.84
C THR A 245 13.06 -8.14 13.19
N ILE A 246 12.05 -8.89 13.63
CA ILE A 246 10.68 -8.82 13.06
C ILE A 246 10.14 -7.38 13.09
N GLY A 247 10.27 -6.69 14.22
CA GLY A 247 9.80 -5.31 14.35
C GLY A 247 10.53 -4.34 13.43
N ASP A 248 11.85 -4.46 13.24
CA ASP A 248 12.60 -3.60 12.32
C ASP A 248 12.23 -3.88 10.87
N ALA A 249 12.03 -5.13 10.49
CA ALA A 249 11.57 -5.51 9.15
C ALA A 249 10.17 -4.95 8.86
N LEU A 250 9.26 -4.98 9.85
CA LEU A 250 7.94 -4.38 9.76
C LEU A 250 7.98 -2.84 9.77
N LEU A 251 8.91 -2.21 10.47
CA LEU A 251 9.03 -0.74 10.53
C LEU A 251 9.87 -0.15 9.40
N LYS A 252 10.35 -0.95 8.45
CA LYS A 252 11.06 -0.42 7.30
C LYS A 252 10.20 0.64 6.60
N PRO A 253 10.71 1.89 6.41
CA PRO A 253 9.90 2.95 5.83
C PRO A 253 9.48 2.64 4.41
N THR A 254 8.30 3.10 4.03
CA THR A 254 7.81 3.11 2.65
C THR A 254 8.79 3.89 1.77
N GLU A 255 9.13 3.33 0.61
CA GLU A 255 10.00 4.02 -0.36
C GLU A 255 9.26 5.21 -0.98
N ILE A 256 10.01 6.29 -1.19
CA ILE A 256 9.50 7.51 -1.83
C ILE A 256 10.02 7.58 -3.25
N TYR A 257 9.10 7.59 -4.21
CA TYR A 257 9.42 7.52 -5.65
C TYR A 257 9.33 8.88 -6.35
N THR A 258 9.11 9.98 -5.61
CA THR A 258 8.82 11.31 -6.19
C THR A 258 9.85 11.73 -7.24
N ASN A 259 11.13 11.82 -6.89
CA ASN A 259 12.15 12.36 -7.78
C ASN A 259 12.34 11.53 -9.07
N PRO A 260 12.52 10.19 -9.01
CA PRO A 260 12.65 9.41 -10.24
C PRO A 260 11.38 9.41 -11.08
N VAL A 261 10.17 9.42 -10.47
CA VAL A 261 8.91 9.47 -11.22
C VAL A 261 8.73 10.81 -11.92
N LEU A 262 9.04 11.93 -11.28
CA LEU A 262 9.03 13.24 -11.93
C LEU A 262 10.04 13.30 -13.09
N GLU A 263 11.23 12.69 -12.94
CA GLU A 263 12.23 12.64 -14.01
C GLU A 263 11.76 11.81 -15.20
N ILE A 264 11.13 10.65 -14.99
CA ILE A 264 10.59 9.84 -16.11
C ILE A 264 9.42 10.51 -16.80
N ASN A 265 8.56 11.23 -16.06
CA ASN A 265 7.44 11.98 -16.64
C ASN A 265 7.90 13.06 -17.63
N GLN A 266 9.07 13.65 -17.37
CA GLN A 266 9.66 14.67 -18.27
C GLN A 266 10.40 14.06 -19.46
N LYS A 267 10.99 12.87 -19.31
CA LYS A 267 11.95 12.31 -20.26
C LYS A 267 11.45 11.10 -21.05
N CYS A 268 10.38 10.44 -20.60
CA CYS A 268 9.88 9.19 -21.15
C CYS A 268 8.41 9.31 -21.53
N LYS A 269 7.96 8.44 -22.43
CA LYS A 269 6.54 8.28 -22.75
C LYS A 269 5.92 7.32 -21.74
N ILE A 270 5.03 7.85 -20.88
CA ILE A 270 4.35 7.08 -19.84
C ILE A 270 2.87 7.01 -20.15
N ASN A 271 2.29 5.80 -20.08
CA ASN A 271 0.88 5.54 -20.33
C ASN A 271 0.06 5.38 -19.04
N GLY A 272 0.71 5.00 -17.92
CA GLY A 272 0.07 4.87 -16.63
C GLY A 272 1.06 4.66 -15.50
N LEU A 273 0.68 5.06 -14.29
CA LEU A 273 1.45 4.96 -13.06
C LEU A 273 0.58 4.42 -11.94
N ALA A 274 1.11 3.54 -11.09
CA ALA A 274 0.38 2.97 -9.97
C ALA A 274 1.26 2.79 -8.74
N HIS A 275 0.85 3.35 -7.61
CA HIS A 275 1.40 3.04 -6.30
C HIS A 275 0.75 1.76 -5.77
N ILE A 276 1.56 0.75 -5.49
CA ILE A 276 1.10 -0.59 -5.07
C ILE A 276 0.92 -0.59 -3.54
N THR A 277 -0.31 -0.32 -3.13
CA THR A 277 -0.74 -0.18 -1.72
C THR A 277 -1.88 -1.14 -1.39
N GLY A 278 -2.82 -0.80 -0.50
CA GLY A 278 -3.95 -1.67 -0.10
C GLY A 278 -4.75 -2.17 -1.32
N GLY A 279 -4.95 -3.49 -1.39
CA GLY A 279 -5.48 -4.17 -2.58
C GLY A 279 -4.42 -4.53 -3.61
N SER A 280 -3.16 -4.16 -3.37
CA SER A 280 -1.97 -4.55 -4.16
C SER A 280 -2.19 -4.40 -5.68
N PHE A 281 -1.83 -5.42 -6.47
CA PHE A 281 -1.94 -5.38 -7.93
C PHE A 281 -3.36 -5.28 -8.46
N THR A 282 -4.41 -5.60 -7.66
CA THR A 282 -5.80 -5.39 -8.10
C THR A 282 -6.12 -3.92 -8.38
N LYS A 283 -5.32 -2.98 -7.81
CA LYS A 283 -5.44 -1.54 -8.07
C LYS A 283 -5.12 -1.14 -9.52
N LEU A 284 -4.40 -1.95 -10.27
CA LEU A 284 -4.08 -1.67 -11.68
C LEU A 284 -5.34 -1.49 -12.52
N LEU A 285 -6.43 -2.22 -12.20
CA LEU A 285 -7.73 -2.07 -12.86
C LEU A 285 -8.37 -0.68 -12.64
N ARG A 286 -7.92 0.09 -11.65
CA ARG A 286 -8.35 1.48 -11.44
C ARG A 286 -7.91 2.40 -12.58
N LEU A 287 -6.75 2.13 -13.19
CA LEU A 287 -6.23 2.91 -14.31
C LEU A 287 -6.99 2.63 -15.61
N LYS A 288 -7.17 1.36 -15.93
CA LYS A 288 -7.90 0.91 -17.11
C LYS A 288 -8.37 -0.52 -16.93
N ASN A 289 -9.60 -0.81 -17.35
CA ASN A 289 -10.14 -2.17 -17.33
C ASN A 289 -9.62 -2.96 -18.53
N ILE A 290 -8.37 -3.42 -18.45
CA ILE A 290 -7.62 -4.19 -19.44
C ILE A 290 -6.90 -5.34 -18.74
N GLY A 291 -6.13 -6.18 -19.44
CA GLY A 291 -5.35 -7.25 -18.85
C GLY A 291 -3.96 -6.80 -18.38
N TYR A 292 -3.61 -7.14 -17.16
CA TYR A 292 -2.28 -6.96 -16.57
C TYR A 292 -1.71 -8.34 -16.25
N GLU A 293 -0.71 -8.76 -17.01
CA GLU A 293 -0.01 -10.04 -16.84
C GLU A 293 1.37 -9.78 -16.25
N ILE A 294 1.56 -10.22 -15.00
CA ILE A 294 2.80 -10.07 -14.23
C ILE A 294 3.39 -11.47 -14.03
N ASP A 295 4.57 -11.71 -14.56
CA ASP A 295 5.21 -13.04 -14.62
C ASP A 295 6.66 -13.05 -14.09
N SER A 296 7.24 -11.89 -13.82
CA SER A 296 8.64 -11.73 -13.44
C SER A 296 8.82 -10.77 -12.25
N LEU A 297 8.30 -11.18 -11.09
CA LEU A 297 8.46 -10.37 -9.88
C LEU A 297 9.93 -10.25 -9.47
N PRO A 298 10.36 -9.11 -8.90
CA PRO A 298 11.67 -8.98 -8.28
C PRO A 298 11.78 -9.87 -7.04
N LYS A 299 12.99 -9.98 -6.48
CA LYS A 299 13.20 -10.72 -5.24
C LYS A 299 12.27 -10.21 -4.14
N ILE A 300 11.39 -11.07 -3.68
CA ILE A 300 10.40 -10.77 -2.63
C ILE A 300 11.13 -10.50 -1.31
N PRO A 301 10.81 -9.43 -0.57
CA PRO A 301 11.36 -9.17 0.75
C PRO A 301 11.11 -10.34 1.72
N PRO A 302 12.13 -10.82 2.46
CA PRO A 302 12.03 -12.03 3.29
C PRO A 302 10.89 -12.00 4.32
N ILE A 303 10.54 -10.85 4.84
CA ILE A 303 9.42 -10.70 5.78
C ILE A 303 8.07 -11.13 5.15
N MET A 304 7.89 -10.98 3.84
CA MET A 304 6.67 -11.42 3.15
C MET A 304 6.66 -12.94 2.99
N GLY A 305 7.80 -13.55 2.68
CA GLY A 305 7.94 -15.01 2.69
C GLY A 305 7.60 -15.60 4.05
N LEU A 306 8.07 -14.95 5.13
CA LEU A 306 7.73 -15.37 6.48
C LEU A 306 6.22 -15.27 6.79
N VAL A 307 5.51 -14.28 6.24
CA VAL A 307 4.04 -14.19 6.34
C VAL A 307 3.37 -15.35 5.58
N GLU A 308 3.84 -15.67 4.39
CA GLU A 308 3.33 -16.79 3.58
C GLU A 308 3.50 -18.15 4.30
N GLU A 309 4.66 -18.37 4.93
CA GLU A 309 4.96 -19.55 5.76
C GLU A 309 4.00 -19.73 6.95
N GLN A 310 3.29 -18.67 7.39
CA GLN A 310 2.25 -18.75 8.41
C GLN A 310 0.86 -19.15 7.83
N GLY A 311 0.80 -19.68 6.61
CA GLY A 311 -0.42 -20.21 6.00
C GLY A 311 -1.26 -19.19 5.22
N VAL A 312 -0.69 -18.04 4.88
CA VAL A 312 -1.34 -17.11 3.95
C VAL A 312 -1.14 -17.61 2.51
N LYS A 313 -2.24 -17.88 1.80
CA LYS A 313 -2.17 -18.42 0.42
C LYS A 313 -1.56 -17.42 -0.56
N PRO A 314 -0.83 -17.87 -1.61
CA PRO A 314 -0.22 -16.99 -2.62
C PRO A 314 -1.19 -15.98 -3.23
N GLU A 315 -2.41 -16.39 -3.53
CA GLU A 315 -3.45 -15.50 -4.06
C GLU A 315 -3.76 -14.33 -3.12
N GLU A 316 -3.86 -14.59 -1.81
CA GLU A 316 -4.07 -13.57 -0.79
C GLU A 316 -2.84 -12.67 -0.62
N MET A 317 -1.63 -13.26 -0.72
CA MET A 317 -0.38 -12.48 -0.72
C MET A 317 -0.39 -11.44 -1.85
N TYR A 318 -0.72 -11.84 -3.09
CA TYR A 318 -0.78 -10.93 -4.26
C TYR A 318 -1.93 -9.91 -4.20
N LYS A 319 -2.98 -10.16 -3.43
CA LYS A 319 -4.10 -9.22 -3.21
C LYS A 319 -3.83 -8.23 -2.08
N THR A 320 -2.95 -8.57 -1.15
CA THR A 320 -2.75 -7.80 0.09
C THR A 320 -1.40 -7.08 0.12
N PHE A 321 -0.32 -7.75 -0.30
CA PHE A 321 1.05 -7.24 -0.20
C PHE A 321 1.63 -6.85 -1.56
N ASN A 322 2.56 -5.91 -1.55
CA ASN A 322 3.22 -5.41 -2.75
C ASN A 322 4.23 -6.40 -3.37
N MET A 323 4.52 -7.51 -2.70
CA MET A 323 5.41 -8.59 -3.14
C MET A 323 6.76 -8.13 -3.71
N GLY A 324 7.32 -7.07 -3.14
CA GLY A 324 8.59 -6.50 -3.59
C GLY A 324 8.47 -5.39 -4.65
N VAL A 325 7.27 -5.09 -5.12
CA VAL A 325 6.98 -4.04 -6.11
C VAL A 325 6.17 -2.93 -5.46
N GLY A 326 6.79 -1.80 -5.16
CA GLY A 326 6.08 -0.67 -4.53
C GLY A 326 5.42 0.27 -5.52
N PHE A 327 5.88 0.28 -6.78
CA PHE A 327 5.35 1.15 -7.82
C PHE A 327 5.38 0.46 -9.18
N CYS A 328 4.36 0.67 -10.02
CA CYS A 328 4.29 0.16 -11.38
C CYS A 328 4.20 1.29 -12.40
N ILE A 329 4.89 1.12 -13.51
CA ILE A 329 4.89 2.05 -14.64
C ILE A 329 4.46 1.27 -15.88
N MET A 330 3.43 1.73 -16.57
CA MET A 330 3.00 1.21 -17.86
C MET A 330 3.51 2.13 -18.96
N ALA A 331 4.30 1.58 -19.87
CA ALA A 331 4.94 2.35 -20.93
C ALA A 331 5.18 1.48 -22.20
N PRO A 332 5.37 2.10 -23.38
CA PRO A 332 5.82 1.37 -24.57
C PRO A 332 7.14 0.63 -24.31
N LYS A 333 7.32 -0.53 -24.92
CA LYS A 333 8.50 -1.41 -24.70
C LYS A 333 9.84 -0.72 -24.96
N ASP A 334 9.90 0.19 -25.93
CA ASP A 334 11.09 0.99 -26.26
C ASP A 334 11.52 1.97 -25.17
N GLN A 335 10.65 2.24 -24.17
CA GLN A 335 10.95 3.12 -23.05
C GLN A 335 11.57 2.38 -21.83
N VAL A 336 11.50 1.04 -21.77
CA VAL A 336 11.88 0.25 -20.61
C VAL A 336 13.29 0.55 -20.13
N SER A 337 14.29 0.40 -21.00
CA SER A 337 15.71 0.59 -20.64
C SER A 337 16.02 2.00 -20.17
N LYS A 338 15.35 3.02 -20.75
CA LYS A 338 15.49 4.41 -20.33
C LYS A 338 14.90 4.65 -18.94
N ILE A 339 13.71 4.10 -18.66
CA ILE A 339 13.06 4.19 -17.36
C ILE A 339 13.93 3.51 -16.28
N GLU A 340 14.41 2.29 -16.54
CA GLU A 340 15.28 1.55 -15.63
C GLU A 340 16.60 2.30 -15.34
N SER A 341 17.19 2.92 -16.35
CA SER A 341 18.40 3.74 -16.20
C SER A 341 18.16 4.94 -15.27
N ILE A 342 17.01 5.61 -15.37
CA ILE A 342 16.65 6.72 -14.50
C ILE A 342 16.51 6.24 -13.05
N PHE A 343 15.76 5.16 -12.79
CA PHE A 343 15.63 4.61 -11.45
C PHE A 343 16.98 4.16 -10.86
N LYS A 344 17.85 3.55 -11.68
CA LYS A 344 19.22 3.18 -11.28
C LYS A 344 20.04 4.40 -10.84
N LYS A 345 19.96 5.53 -11.55
CA LYS A 345 20.58 6.82 -11.17
C LYS A 345 20.12 7.27 -9.78
N HIS A 346 18.84 7.06 -9.45
CA HIS A 346 18.28 7.35 -8.12
C HIS A 346 18.51 6.23 -7.10
N LYS A 347 19.34 5.21 -7.42
CA LYS A 347 19.67 4.06 -6.55
C LYS A 347 18.45 3.20 -6.16
N ILE A 348 17.42 3.21 -6.96
CA ILE A 348 16.21 2.38 -6.81
C ILE A 348 16.22 1.34 -7.92
N LYS A 349 16.00 0.06 -7.56
CA LYS A 349 15.93 -1.02 -8.53
C LYS A 349 14.57 -1.01 -9.23
N SER A 350 14.59 -1.23 -10.53
CA SER A 350 13.40 -1.44 -11.35
C SER A 350 13.68 -2.46 -12.44
N GLN A 351 12.67 -3.15 -12.90
CA GLN A 351 12.75 -4.12 -14.00
C GLN A 351 11.39 -4.27 -14.66
N GLN A 352 11.38 -4.69 -15.93
CA GLN A 352 10.14 -5.16 -16.52
C GLN A 352 9.67 -6.40 -15.78
N ILE A 353 8.40 -6.39 -15.32
CA ILE A 353 7.79 -7.47 -14.54
C ILE A 353 6.63 -8.15 -15.27
N GLY A 354 6.28 -7.66 -16.46
CA GLY A 354 5.17 -8.19 -17.24
C GLY A 354 4.77 -7.28 -18.39
N GLN A 355 3.53 -7.48 -18.86
CA GLN A 355 2.99 -6.76 -20.01
C GLN A 355 1.48 -6.54 -19.90
N ILE A 356 0.99 -5.60 -20.69
CA ILE A 356 -0.44 -5.36 -20.87
C ILE A 356 -0.96 -6.27 -21.98
N ILE A 357 -2.05 -6.99 -21.72
CA ILE A 357 -2.72 -7.89 -22.66
C ILE A 357 -4.17 -7.50 -22.89
N SER A 358 -4.77 -7.97 -24.00
CA SER A 358 -6.18 -7.64 -24.33
C SER A 358 -7.20 -8.33 -23.41
N LYS A 359 -6.88 -9.52 -22.88
CA LYS A 359 -7.77 -10.28 -21.97
C LYS A 359 -7.83 -9.59 -20.62
N LYS A 360 -9.01 -9.08 -20.24
CA LYS A 360 -9.20 -8.31 -18.98
C LYS A 360 -8.89 -9.11 -17.73
N GLY A 361 -8.36 -8.42 -16.73
CA GLY A 361 -8.06 -8.96 -15.40
C GLY A 361 -6.63 -8.70 -14.98
N VAL A 362 -6.28 -9.20 -13.81
CA VAL A 362 -4.91 -9.15 -13.27
C VAL A 362 -4.47 -10.56 -12.92
N SER A 363 -3.34 -10.98 -13.46
CA SER A 363 -2.67 -12.24 -13.10
C SER A 363 -1.23 -11.96 -12.63
N VAL A 364 -0.81 -12.71 -11.61
CA VAL A 364 0.54 -12.67 -11.07
C VAL A 364 1.07 -14.10 -10.98
N ASN A 365 2.19 -14.39 -11.66
CA ASN A 365 2.75 -15.74 -11.75
C ASN A 365 1.67 -16.78 -12.11
N SER A 366 0.87 -16.49 -13.14
CA SER A 366 -0.25 -17.30 -13.64
C SER A 366 -1.45 -17.43 -12.69
N ILE A 367 -1.40 -16.85 -11.48
CA ILE A 367 -2.53 -16.83 -10.54
C ILE A 367 -3.42 -15.62 -10.85
N LYS A 368 -4.68 -15.88 -11.24
CA LYS A 368 -5.67 -14.80 -11.44
C LYS A 368 -6.10 -14.23 -10.10
N ILE A 369 -5.96 -12.91 -9.93
CA ILE A 369 -6.29 -12.22 -8.67
C ILE A 369 -7.44 -11.21 -8.83
N ALA A 370 -7.76 -10.79 -10.06
CA ALA A 370 -8.89 -9.93 -10.36
C ALA A 370 -9.37 -10.10 -11.82
#